data_bf5f9fa602728b98273b3a5370a9bae3
#
_entry.id   bf5f9fa602728b98273b3a5370a9bae3
#
_cell.length_a   1.000
_cell.length_b   1.000
_cell.length_c   1.000
_cell.angle_alpha   90.00
_cell.angle_beta   90.00
_cell.angle_gamma   90.00
#
_symmetry.space_group_name_H-M   'P 1'
#
loop_
_entity.id
_entity.type
_entity.pdbx_description
1 polymer ?
#
loop_
_entity_poly.entity_id
_entity_poly.type
_entity_poly.pdbx_seq_one_letter_code
_entity_poly.pdbx_strand_id
1 'polypeptide(L)'
;MLGDERVARRIDARNWKDVMWAVSTRMDPARDITVVENTPIDYLDFASPVSGLGSKMGIDATNKWPGETARRWGRPIVMDSEVKRRVDSLWRELGL
;
A
#
# COMPACT_ATOMS: atom_id res chain seq x y z
N MET A 1 7.50 -14.07 -14.78
CA MET A 1 7.24 -14.95 -13.73
C MET A 1 5.80 -15.10 -13.44
N LEU A 2 5.30 -16.19 -13.87
CA LEU A 2 3.89 -16.46 -13.72
C LEU A 2 3.45 -16.59 -12.26
N GLY A 3 4.36 -17.03 -11.40
CA GLY A 3 4.08 -17.10 -9.98
C GLY A 3 3.76 -15.76 -9.36
N ASP A 4 4.26 -14.70 -9.96
CA ASP A 4 4.13 -13.36 -9.40
C ASP A 4 2.71 -12.82 -9.50
N GLU A 5 1.99 -13.18 -10.54
CA GLU A 5 0.60 -12.76 -10.68
C GLU A 5 -0.28 -13.31 -9.56
N ARG A 6 0.05 -14.50 -9.06
CA ARG A 6 -0.68 -15.11 -7.96
C ARG A 6 -0.32 -14.51 -6.60
N VAL A 7 0.89 -13.97 -6.51
CA VAL A 7 1.42 -13.41 -5.27
C VAL A 7 1.16 -11.91 -5.20
N ALA A 8 1.31 -11.21 -6.33
CA ALA A 8 1.16 -9.78 -6.39
C ALA A 8 -0.32 -9.40 -6.33
N ARG A 9 -0.68 -8.70 -5.28
CA ARG A 9 -2.03 -8.19 -5.14
C ARG A 9 -2.25 -7.01 -6.08
N ARG A 10 -3.35 -7.04 -6.80
CA ARG A 10 -3.76 -5.90 -7.61
C ARG A 10 -4.23 -4.75 -6.73
N ILE A 11 -3.76 -3.55 -7.02
CA ILE A 11 -4.03 -2.38 -6.22
C ILE A 11 -4.97 -1.44 -6.97
N ASP A 12 -6.06 -1.08 -6.34
CA ASP A 12 -6.94 -0.02 -6.80
C ASP A 12 -6.48 1.30 -6.18
N ALA A 13 -5.99 2.22 -7.01
CA ALA A 13 -5.48 3.51 -6.54
C ALA A 13 -6.54 4.39 -5.88
N ARG A 14 -7.82 4.06 -6.03
CA ARG A 14 -8.92 4.78 -5.41
C ARG A 14 -9.34 4.17 -4.08
N ASN A 15 -8.74 3.07 -3.69
CA ASN A 15 -9.04 2.38 -2.44
C ASN A 15 -7.90 2.61 -1.45
N TRP A 16 -8.18 3.35 -0.38
CA TRP A 16 -7.20 3.67 0.65
C TRP A 16 -6.53 2.44 1.26
N LYS A 17 -7.28 1.37 1.50
CA LYS A 17 -6.73 0.13 2.04
C LYS A 17 -5.69 -0.47 1.12
N ASP A 18 -5.98 -0.49 -0.17
CA ASP A 18 -5.06 -1.02 -1.17
C ASP A 18 -3.81 -0.15 -1.26
N VAL A 19 -3.97 1.17 -1.29
CA VAL A 19 -2.85 2.09 -1.36
C VAL A 19 -1.95 1.95 -0.13
N MET A 20 -2.52 1.91 1.06
CA MET A 20 -1.74 1.78 2.29
C MET A 20 -1.08 0.40 2.39
N TRP A 21 -1.75 -0.63 1.91
CA TRP A 21 -1.14 -1.95 1.84
C TRP A 21 0.08 -1.96 0.91
N ALA A 22 -0.04 -1.33 -0.25
CA ALA A 22 1.06 -1.22 -1.21
C ALA A 22 2.23 -0.43 -0.61
N VAL A 23 1.97 0.70 0.01
CA VAL A 23 3.01 1.50 0.67
C VAL A 23 3.70 0.71 1.77
N SER A 24 2.95 -0.09 2.52
CA SER A 24 3.51 -0.87 3.62
C SER A 24 4.33 -2.08 3.18
N THR A 25 4.05 -2.62 2.01
CA THR A 25 4.63 -3.90 1.57
C THR A 25 5.53 -3.81 0.34
N ARG A 26 5.49 -2.71 -0.40
CA ARG A 26 6.17 -2.58 -1.70
C ARG A 26 7.12 -1.38 -1.79
N MET A 27 7.38 -0.71 -0.70
CA MET A 27 8.18 0.51 -0.72
C MET A 27 9.30 0.42 0.31
N ASP A 28 10.51 0.73 -0.14
CA ASP A 28 11.66 0.95 0.74
C ASP A 28 12.06 2.42 0.64
N PRO A 29 12.07 3.18 1.74
CA PRO A 29 12.28 4.62 1.69
C PRO A 29 13.55 5.06 0.98
N ALA A 30 14.62 4.33 1.16
CA ALA A 30 15.91 4.72 0.54
C ALA A 30 15.88 4.63 -0.99
N ARG A 31 15.11 3.69 -1.52
CA ARG A 31 15.02 3.46 -2.97
C ARG A 31 13.85 4.19 -3.59
N ASP A 32 12.72 4.25 -2.89
CA ASP A 32 11.42 4.50 -3.50
C ASP A 32 10.80 5.85 -3.15
N ILE A 33 11.48 6.68 -2.38
CA ILE A 33 10.99 8.01 -2.02
C ILE A 33 11.80 9.06 -2.72
N THR A 34 11.11 10.03 -3.34
CA THR A 34 11.69 11.22 -3.93
C THR A 34 11.07 12.44 -3.26
N VAL A 35 11.92 13.35 -2.79
CA VAL A 35 11.47 14.60 -2.19
C VAL A 35 11.85 15.75 -3.10
N VAL A 36 10.89 16.64 -3.35
CA VAL A 36 11.10 17.87 -4.13
C VAL A 36 10.84 19.06 -3.20
N GLU A 37 11.87 19.81 -2.91
CA GLU A 37 11.80 20.96 -2.01
C GLU A 37 11.34 22.22 -2.75
N ASN A 38 10.89 23.21 -2.01
CA ASN A 38 10.55 24.53 -2.51
C ASN A 38 9.48 24.50 -3.60
N THR A 39 8.39 23.81 -3.33
CA THR A 39 7.25 23.72 -4.23
C THR A 39 6.05 24.50 -3.69
N PRO A 40 5.19 25.06 -4.54
CA PRO A 40 3.93 25.63 -4.08
C PRO A 40 3.07 24.57 -3.41
N ILE A 41 2.46 24.94 -2.31
CA ILE A 41 1.56 24.05 -1.55
C ILE A 41 0.30 24.79 -1.16
N ASP A 42 -0.69 24.04 -0.66
CA ASP A 42 -1.91 24.58 -0.11
C ASP A 42 -1.63 25.36 1.18
N TYR A 43 -2.33 26.47 1.36
CA TYR A 43 -2.23 27.29 2.58
C TYR A 43 -2.75 26.57 3.82
N LEU A 44 -3.46 25.46 3.66
CA LEU A 44 -3.95 24.66 4.78
C LEU A 44 -2.88 23.77 5.42
N ASP A 45 -1.72 23.65 4.80
CA ASP A 45 -0.63 22.90 5.37
C ASP A 45 0.17 23.79 6.33
N PHE A 46 -0.18 23.75 7.59
CA PHE A 46 0.47 24.55 8.64
C PHE A 46 1.82 24.00 9.09
N ALA A 47 2.20 22.81 8.60
CA ALA A 47 3.50 22.24 8.92
C ALA A 47 4.61 22.77 8.04
N SER A 48 4.27 23.46 6.97
CA SER A 48 5.29 24.03 6.08
C SER A 48 6.04 25.20 6.75
N PRO A 49 7.30 25.44 6.38
CA PRO A 49 8.09 26.52 6.98
C PRO A 49 7.58 27.91 6.63
N VAL A 50 6.95 28.07 5.47
CA VAL A 50 6.41 29.35 5.00
C VAL A 50 5.07 29.10 4.32
N SER A 51 4.10 29.99 4.56
CA SER A 51 2.78 29.86 3.97
C SER A 51 2.86 29.77 2.45
N GLY A 52 2.23 28.77 1.88
CA GLY A 52 2.18 28.54 0.45
C GLY A 52 3.42 27.94 -0.18
N LEU A 53 4.46 27.67 0.60
CA LEU A 53 5.71 27.10 0.12
C LEU A 53 6.11 25.93 0.99
N GLY A 54 6.33 24.79 0.39
CA GLY A 54 6.72 23.58 1.09
C GLY A 54 7.48 22.64 0.19
N SER A 55 7.19 21.37 0.32
CA SER A 55 7.82 20.32 -0.47
C SER A 55 6.81 19.26 -0.83
N LYS A 56 7.18 18.39 -1.75
CA LYS A 56 6.35 17.27 -2.19
C LYS A 56 7.16 15.99 -2.12
N MET A 57 6.47 14.90 -1.86
CA MET A 57 7.09 13.58 -1.78
C MET A 57 6.39 12.65 -2.76
N GLY A 58 7.19 11.96 -3.57
CA GLY A 58 6.73 10.87 -4.39
C GLY A 58 7.11 9.54 -3.78
N ILE A 59 6.22 8.59 -3.77
CA ILE A 59 6.46 7.24 -3.27
C ILE A 59 6.18 6.25 -4.39
N ASP A 60 7.17 5.41 -4.72
CA ASP A 60 6.98 4.31 -5.65
C ASP A 60 6.62 3.05 -4.88
N ALA A 61 5.35 2.72 -4.86
CA ALA A 61 4.82 1.53 -4.20
C ALA A 61 4.39 0.46 -5.23
N THR A 62 5.05 0.42 -6.36
CA THR A 62 4.81 -0.59 -7.39
C THR A 62 5.53 -1.90 -7.08
N ASN A 63 5.16 -2.96 -7.77
CA ASN A 63 5.88 -4.24 -7.68
C ASN A 63 7.33 -4.05 -8.09
N LYS A 64 8.23 -4.71 -7.39
CA LYS A 64 9.64 -4.58 -7.66
C LYS A 64 10.12 -5.67 -8.62
N TRP A 65 11.01 -5.28 -9.53
CA TRP A 65 11.62 -6.19 -10.47
C TRP A 65 12.70 -7.04 -9.80
N PRO A 66 13.00 -8.23 -10.36
CA PRO A 66 14.22 -8.94 -9.96
C PRO A 66 15.42 -8.01 -10.11
N GLY A 67 16.22 -7.88 -9.08
CA GLY A 67 17.33 -6.94 -9.06
C GLY A 67 17.06 -5.70 -8.20
N GLU A 68 15.82 -5.27 -8.10
CA GLU A 68 15.44 -4.24 -7.14
C GLU A 68 15.38 -4.80 -5.71
N THR A 69 14.98 -6.05 -5.60
CA THR A 69 15.01 -6.78 -4.34
C THR A 69 15.27 -8.26 -4.62
N ALA A 70 16.00 -8.90 -3.73
CA ALA A 70 16.24 -10.34 -3.78
C ALA A 70 15.18 -11.13 -3.01
N ARG A 71 14.25 -10.46 -2.36
CA ARG A 71 13.26 -11.11 -1.51
C ARG A 71 12.13 -11.72 -2.33
N ARG A 72 11.62 -12.82 -1.84
CA ARG A 72 10.39 -13.40 -2.32
C ARG A 72 9.21 -12.60 -1.83
N TRP A 73 8.25 -12.36 -2.72
CA TRP A 73 7.01 -11.73 -2.32
C TRP A 73 6.19 -12.65 -1.43
N GLY A 74 5.66 -12.09 -0.37
CA GLY A 74 4.68 -12.78 0.44
C GLY A 74 3.33 -12.86 -0.25
N ARG A 75 2.51 -13.78 0.19
CA ARG A 75 1.12 -13.88 -0.28
C ARG A 75 0.20 -13.27 0.75
N PRO A 76 -0.85 -12.55 0.33
CA PRO A 76 -1.88 -12.16 1.27
C PRO A 76 -2.48 -13.39 1.93
N ILE A 77 -2.67 -13.32 3.23
CA ILE A 77 -3.31 -14.40 3.96
C ILE A 77 -4.81 -14.32 3.70
N VAL A 78 -5.34 -15.39 3.17
CA VAL A 78 -6.76 -15.48 2.83
C VAL A 78 -7.34 -16.67 3.57
N MET A 79 -8.47 -16.46 4.21
CA MET A 79 -9.16 -17.53 4.92
C MET A 79 -9.71 -18.53 3.90
N ASP A 80 -9.56 -19.83 4.21
CA ASP A 80 -10.17 -20.90 3.43
C ASP A 80 -11.68 -20.65 3.31
N SER A 81 -12.23 -20.85 2.11
CA SER A 81 -13.62 -20.52 1.84
C SER A 81 -14.60 -21.29 2.70
N GLU A 82 -14.29 -22.53 3.04
CA GLU A 82 -15.12 -23.35 3.92
C GLU A 82 -15.08 -22.82 5.36
N VAL A 83 -13.91 -22.48 5.83
CA VAL A 83 -13.75 -21.88 7.17
C VAL A 83 -14.47 -20.54 7.23
N LYS A 84 -14.36 -19.73 6.18
CA LYS A 84 -15.05 -18.45 6.11
C LYS A 84 -16.56 -18.63 6.20
N ARG A 85 -17.11 -19.59 5.49
CA ARG A 85 -18.54 -19.88 5.55
C ARG A 85 -19.00 -20.31 6.95
N ARG A 86 -18.19 -21.11 7.61
CA ARG A 86 -18.47 -21.53 8.99
C ARG A 86 -18.48 -20.35 9.95
N VAL A 87 -17.49 -19.49 9.84
CA VAL A 87 -17.38 -18.31 10.70
C VAL A 87 -18.55 -17.35 10.43
N ASP A 88 -18.89 -17.12 9.17
CA ASP A 88 -20.03 -16.28 8.79
C ASP A 88 -21.34 -16.83 9.33
N SER A 89 -21.50 -18.15 9.31
CA SER A 89 -22.67 -18.84 9.83
C SER A 89 -22.79 -18.66 11.34
N LEU A 90 -21.67 -18.86 12.07
CA LEU A 90 -21.61 -18.65 13.51
C LEU A 90 -21.90 -17.21 13.89
N TRP A 91 -21.40 -16.28 13.09
CA TRP A 91 -21.60 -14.85 13.32
C TRP A 91 -23.09 -14.52 13.28
N ARG A 92 -23.80 -15.06 12.30
CA ARG A 92 -25.24 -14.88 12.18
C ARG A 92 -26.02 -15.52 13.32
N GLU A 93 -25.62 -16.74 13.72
CA GLU A 93 -26.25 -17.43 14.85
C GLU A 93 -26.12 -16.65 16.15
N LEU A 94 -24.98 -15.99 16.34
CA LEU A 94 -24.72 -15.18 17.53
C LEU A 94 -25.40 -13.81 17.48
N GLY A 95 -25.99 -13.44 16.36
CA GLY A 95 -26.64 -12.15 16.19
C GLY A 95 -25.69 -10.97 16.11
N LEU A 96 -24.48 -11.21 15.68
CA LEU A 96 -23.44 -10.17 15.59
C LEU A 96 -23.34 -9.50 14.22
#